data_bb0694311326600cc8432444a94ab9e4
#
_entry.id   bb0694311326600cc8432444a94ab9e4
#
_cell.length_a   1.000
_cell.length_b   1.000
_cell.length_c   1.000
_cell.angle_alpha   90.00
_cell.angle_beta   90.00
_cell.angle_gamma   90.00
#
_symmetry.space_group_name_H-M   'P 1'
#
loop_
_entity.id
_entity.type
_entity.pdbx_description
1 polymer ?
#
loop_
_entity_poly.entity_id
_entity_poly.type
_entity_poly.pdbx_seq_one_letter_code
_entity_poly.pdbx_strand_id
1 'polypeptide(L)'
;MFFDTHAHLNAEQYNEDLQEVIDRALSEGISNIVVVGFDRPTIEKAMELTEKYDFIYASVGWHPVDAIDMTEDDLQWIEELSGHPKVVALGEMGLDYYWDKSPKEIQKEVFRKQIRLAKKVRLPIVIHNRDATADIVEILKEEGAGEVGGIMHCFSGSPEIANECVDMNFYISLGGPVTFKNAKKPKEVADVIPLEKLLIETDCPYLTPHPFRGKRNEPSYVKLVAEQIAEIKGLSVEEVAQATTENAKKLFGIN
;
A
#
# COMPACT_ATOMS: atom_id res chain seq x y z
N MET A 1 13.45 11.09 8.27
CA MET A 1 12.59 9.97 8.75
C MET A 1 11.74 9.51 7.58
N PHE A 2 11.47 8.20 7.48
CA PHE A 2 10.70 7.62 6.39
C PHE A 2 9.44 6.96 6.94
N PHE A 3 8.40 6.89 6.12
CA PHE A 3 7.16 6.16 6.39
C PHE A 3 7.00 5.08 5.31
N ASP A 4 7.05 3.80 5.69
CA ASP A 4 6.73 2.70 4.78
C ASP A 4 5.22 2.46 4.77
N THR A 5 4.56 2.86 3.68
CA THR A 5 3.09 2.85 3.61
C THR A 5 2.47 1.51 3.27
N HIS A 6 3.30 0.48 2.94
CA HIS A 6 2.81 -0.85 2.61
C HIS A 6 3.89 -1.92 2.83
N ALA A 7 3.72 -2.73 3.87
CA ALA A 7 4.63 -3.81 4.22
C ALA A 7 3.87 -5.04 4.72
N HIS A 8 4.36 -6.25 4.44
CA HIS A 8 3.81 -7.50 4.96
C HIS A 8 4.72 -8.12 6.03
N LEU A 9 4.96 -7.39 7.12
CA LEU A 9 5.72 -7.91 8.28
C LEU A 9 5.01 -9.08 9.00
N ASN A 10 3.73 -9.28 8.70
CA ASN A 10 2.92 -10.41 9.08
C ASN A 10 3.16 -11.67 8.23
N ALA A 11 4.01 -11.61 7.20
CA ALA A 11 4.35 -12.74 6.34
C ALA A 11 5.26 -13.76 7.07
N GLU A 12 5.11 -15.04 6.71
CA GLU A 12 5.88 -16.16 7.32
C GLU A 12 7.40 -16.01 7.17
N GLN A 13 7.84 -15.33 6.12
CA GLN A 13 9.26 -15.08 5.84
C GLN A 13 9.98 -14.32 6.94
N TYR A 14 9.26 -13.67 7.88
CA TYR A 14 9.81 -12.93 9.01
C TYR A 14 9.69 -13.65 10.34
N ASN A 15 9.10 -14.84 10.41
CA ASN A 15 8.82 -15.52 11.67
C ASN A 15 10.07 -15.75 12.54
N GLU A 16 11.23 -15.94 11.92
CA GLU A 16 12.48 -16.26 12.63
C GLU A 16 13.26 -15.03 13.10
N ASP A 17 13.13 -13.88 12.38
CA ASP A 17 14.00 -12.71 12.59
C ASP A 17 13.27 -11.35 12.55
N LEU A 18 11.95 -11.34 12.82
CA LEU A 18 11.14 -10.12 12.76
C LEU A 18 11.71 -8.99 13.63
N GLN A 19 12.23 -9.31 14.83
CA GLN A 19 12.78 -8.28 15.71
C GLN A 19 14.01 -7.62 15.10
N GLU A 20 14.90 -8.39 14.49
CA GLU A 20 16.09 -7.85 13.82
C GLU A 20 15.73 -7.01 12.60
N VAL A 21 14.67 -7.41 11.86
CA VAL A 21 14.14 -6.61 10.73
C VAL A 21 13.62 -5.25 11.22
N ILE A 22 12.88 -5.24 12.33
CA ILE A 22 12.37 -4.03 12.95
C ILE A 22 13.50 -3.13 13.46
N ASP A 23 14.49 -3.73 14.14
CA ASP A 23 15.65 -2.98 14.66
C ASP A 23 16.43 -2.31 13.52
N ARG A 24 16.62 -3.01 12.39
CA ARG A 24 17.25 -2.43 11.19
C ARG A 24 16.39 -1.30 10.61
N ALA A 25 15.07 -1.46 10.53
CA ALA A 25 14.18 -0.42 10.05
C ALA A 25 14.31 0.87 10.89
N LEU A 26 14.25 0.75 12.20
CA LEU A 26 14.41 1.88 13.12
C LEU A 26 15.79 2.54 12.99
N SER A 27 16.86 1.74 12.84
CA SER A 27 18.24 2.26 12.68
C SER A 27 18.43 3.04 11.37
N GLU A 28 17.69 2.71 10.32
CA GLU A 28 17.67 3.43 9.03
C GLU A 28 16.68 4.61 8.99
N GLY A 29 16.05 4.93 10.12
CA GLY A 29 15.20 6.11 10.27
C GLY A 29 13.76 5.93 9.78
N ILE A 30 13.27 4.70 9.69
CA ILE A 30 11.85 4.44 9.47
C ILE A 30 11.09 4.78 10.76
N SER A 31 10.14 5.71 10.66
CA SER A 31 9.38 6.20 11.80
C SER A 31 8.01 5.54 11.95
N ASN A 32 7.43 5.07 10.84
CA ASN A 32 6.11 4.46 10.81
C ASN A 32 6.04 3.40 9.70
N ILE A 33 5.25 2.37 9.94
CA ILE A 33 4.99 1.28 8.97
C ILE A 33 3.50 0.96 8.99
N VAL A 34 2.88 0.84 7.81
CA VAL A 34 1.56 0.22 7.67
C VAL A 34 1.75 -1.25 7.30
N VAL A 35 1.33 -2.14 8.20
CA VAL A 35 1.30 -3.59 7.94
C VAL A 35 -0.05 -3.94 7.33
N VAL A 36 -0.02 -4.63 6.19
CA VAL A 36 -1.19 -4.92 5.39
C VAL A 36 -1.65 -6.35 5.62
N GLY A 37 -2.88 -6.49 6.14
CA GLY A 37 -3.60 -7.75 6.24
C GLY A 37 -4.58 -7.89 5.08
N PHE A 38 -4.60 -9.04 4.44
CA PHE A 38 -5.32 -9.27 3.20
C PHE A 38 -6.20 -10.55 3.20
N ASP A 39 -6.19 -11.27 4.31
CA ASP A 39 -7.07 -12.38 4.70
C ASP A 39 -7.12 -12.45 6.23
N ARG A 40 -7.99 -13.33 6.78
CA ARG A 40 -8.18 -13.41 8.22
C ARG A 40 -6.86 -13.66 9.00
N PRO A 41 -6.02 -14.67 8.67
CA PRO A 41 -4.78 -14.91 9.40
C PRO A 41 -3.79 -13.74 9.34
N THR A 42 -3.65 -13.10 8.20
CA THR A 42 -2.71 -11.99 8.02
C THR A 42 -3.20 -10.72 8.69
N ILE A 43 -4.53 -10.47 8.72
CA ILE A 43 -5.14 -9.37 9.47
C ILE A 43 -4.91 -9.56 10.97
N GLU A 44 -5.20 -10.76 11.53
CA GLU A 44 -4.99 -11.04 12.95
C GLU A 44 -3.54 -10.77 13.35
N LYS A 45 -2.57 -11.25 12.57
CA LYS A 45 -1.15 -11.02 12.83
C LYS A 45 -0.73 -9.54 12.65
N ALA A 46 -1.33 -8.82 11.69
CA ALA A 46 -1.11 -7.38 11.56
C ALA A 46 -1.59 -6.63 12.81
N MET A 47 -2.76 -6.98 13.35
CA MET A 47 -3.29 -6.39 14.58
C MET A 47 -2.39 -6.69 15.80
N GLU A 48 -1.88 -7.92 15.95
CA GLU A 48 -0.90 -8.27 16.99
C GLU A 48 0.35 -7.37 16.91
N LEU A 49 0.84 -7.06 15.70
CA LEU A 49 1.99 -6.18 15.50
C LEU A 49 1.67 -4.74 15.91
N THR A 50 0.46 -4.25 15.69
CA THR A 50 0.06 -2.90 16.14
C THR A 50 0.01 -2.76 17.66
N GLU A 51 -0.34 -3.83 18.36
CA GLU A 51 -0.33 -3.87 19.83
C GLU A 51 1.09 -3.92 20.40
N LYS A 52 2.00 -4.56 19.67
CA LYS A 52 3.40 -4.75 20.12
C LYS A 52 4.29 -3.53 19.85
N TYR A 53 4.01 -2.77 18.79
CA TYR A 53 4.87 -1.67 18.33
C TYR A 53 4.06 -0.39 18.06
N ASP A 54 4.36 0.68 18.80
CA ASP A 54 3.62 1.95 18.74
C ASP A 54 3.67 2.64 17.35
N PHE A 55 4.73 2.40 16.57
CA PHE A 55 4.94 2.99 15.24
C PHE A 55 4.35 2.12 14.10
N ILE A 56 3.75 0.98 14.42
CA ILE A 56 3.07 0.13 13.45
C ILE A 56 1.57 0.43 13.46
N TYR A 57 1.03 0.54 12.27
CA TYR A 57 -0.39 0.68 11.95
C TYR A 57 -0.82 -0.46 11.04
N ALA A 58 -2.13 -0.67 10.87
CA ALA A 58 -2.67 -1.71 10.02
C ALA A 58 -3.57 -1.13 8.92
N SER A 59 -3.50 -1.74 7.74
CA SER A 59 -4.55 -1.75 6.75
C SER A 59 -5.21 -3.12 6.75
N VAL A 60 -6.53 -3.18 6.76
CA VAL A 60 -7.29 -4.42 6.85
C VAL A 60 -8.27 -4.55 5.69
N GLY A 61 -8.22 -5.68 4.97
CA GLY A 61 -9.06 -5.89 3.81
C GLY A 61 -8.95 -7.29 3.26
N TRP A 62 -9.49 -7.50 2.07
CA TRP A 62 -9.50 -8.80 1.41
C TRP A 62 -8.95 -8.71 0.00
N HIS A 63 -7.87 -9.45 -0.23
CA HIS A 63 -7.14 -9.41 -1.49
C HIS A 63 -7.95 -10.02 -2.65
N PRO A 64 -7.90 -9.46 -3.86
CA PRO A 64 -8.69 -9.95 -5.00
C PRO A 64 -8.42 -11.41 -5.36
N VAL A 65 -7.22 -11.91 -5.17
CA VAL A 65 -6.90 -13.33 -5.44
C VAL A 65 -7.74 -14.26 -4.57
N ASP A 66 -8.04 -13.87 -3.35
CA ASP A 66 -8.80 -14.64 -2.36
C ASP A 66 -10.28 -14.20 -2.24
N ALA A 67 -10.75 -13.38 -3.18
CA ALA A 67 -12.10 -12.81 -3.16
C ALA A 67 -13.21 -13.89 -3.08
N ILE A 68 -13.00 -15.06 -3.69
CA ILE A 68 -13.96 -16.16 -3.66
C ILE A 68 -14.18 -16.72 -2.25
N ASP A 69 -13.23 -16.58 -1.36
CA ASP A 69 -13.26 -17.10 0.00
C ASP A 69 -13.89 -16.10 0.99
N MET A 70 -14.11 -14.83 0.58
CA MET A 70 -14.66 -13.79 1.44
C MET A 70 -16.15 -14.02 1.72
N THR A 71 -16.52 -13.98 2.98
CA THR A 71 -17.91 -14.09 3.47
C THR A 71 -18.44 -12.74 3.95
N GLU A 72 -19.77 -12.66 4.15
CA GLU A 72 -20.37 -11.46 4.78
C GLU A 72 -19.91 -11.29 6.25
N ASP A 73 -19.64 -12.40 6.95
CA ASP A 73 -19.10 -12.36 8.33
C ASP A 73 -17.68 -11.77 8.35
N ASP A 74 -16.87 -12.01 7.30
CA ASP A 74 -15.55 -11.39 7.17
C ASP A 74 -15.67 -9.88 6.91
N LEU A 75 -16.62 -9.46 6.09
CA LEU A 75 -16.87 -8.05 5.83
C LEU A 75 -17.33 -7.31 7.11
N GLN A 76 -18.21 -7.94 7.89
CA GLN A 76 -18.65 -7.39 9.18
C GLN A 76 -17.48 -7.32 10.17
N TRP A 77 -16.64 -8.35 10.22
CA TRP A 77 -15.46 -8.37 11.09
C TRP A 77 -14.43 -7.27 10.72
N ILE A 78 -14.20 -7.03 9.41
CA ILE A 78 -13.38 -5.90 8.95
C ILE A 78 -14.01 -4.56 9.40
N GLU A 79 -15.34 -4.44 9.33
CA GLU A 79 -16.04 -3.25 9.83
C GLU A 79 -15.80 -3.03 11.34
N GLU A 80 -15.88 -4.08 12.14
CA GLU A 80 -15.61 -3.99 13.58
C GLU A 80 -14.15 -3.57 13.84
N LEU A 81 -13.18 -4.17 13.14
CA LEU A 81 -11.76 -3.82 13.26
C LEU A 81 -11.47 -2.38 12.83
N SER A 82 -12.22 -1.83 11.87
CA SER A 82 -12.02 -0.46 11.38
C SER A 82 -12.24 0.61 12.45
N GLY A 83 -12.88 0.27 13.57
CA GLY A 83 -13.00 1.13 14.74
C GLY A 83 -11.75 1.19 15.62
N HIS A 84 -10.75 0.35 15.38
CA HIS A 84 -9.53 0.33 16.17
C HIS A 84 -8.59 1.50 15.78
N PRO A 85 -8.02 2.25 16.74
CA PRO A 85 -7.23 3.46 16.46
C PRO A 85 -5.95 3.21 15.64
N LYS A 86 -5.49 1.98 15.57
CA LYS A 86 -4.32 1.58 14.77
C LYS A 86 -4.69 1.09 13.37
N VAL A 87 -5.96 0.90 13.05
CA VAL A 87 -6.43 0.62 11.70
C VAL A 87 -6.63 1.94 10.96
N VAL A 88 -5.78 2.21 9.98
CA VAL A 88 -5.70 3.52 9.32
C VAL A 88 -6.18 3.51 7.88
N ALA A 89 -6.43 2.33 7.32
CA ALA A 89 -6.97 2.15 5.96
C ALA A 89 -7.73 0.83 5.83
N LEU A 90 -8.59 0.74 4.83
CA LEU A 90 -9.14 -0.53 4.36
C LEU A 90 -8.42 -0.99 3.09
N GLY A 91 -8.03 -2.24 3.07
CA GLY A 91 -7.28 -2.90 2.00
C GLY A 91 -6.19 -3.83 2.58
N GLU A 92 -5.57 -4.57 1.78
CA GLU A 92 -5.42 -4.47 0.31
C GLU A 92 -6.66 -5.02 -0.40
N MET A 93 -7.25 -4.23 -1.27
CA MET A 93 -8.42 -4.59 -2.07
C MET A 93 -8.21 -4.18 -3.53
N GLY A 94 -8.96 -4.73 -4.46
CA GLY A 94 -8.83 -4.36 -5.86
C GLY A 94 -9.05 -5.51 -6.82
N LEU A 95 -8.24 -5.58 -7.89
CA LEU A 95 -8.36 -6.59 -8.93
C LEU A 95 -6.97 -7.14 -9.33
N ASP A 96 -6.92 -8.47 -9.47
CA ASP A 96 -5.75 -9.21 -9.98
C ASP A 96 -6.19 -10.16 -11.09
N TYR A 97 -5.82 -9.86 -12.32
CA TYR A 97 -6.17 -10.69 -13.48
C TYR A 97 -5.02 -11.61 -13.93
N TYR A 98 -3.93 -11.61 -13.17
CA TYR A 98 -2.81 -12.51 -13.40
C TYR A 98 -3.02 -13.87 -12.74
N TRP A 99 -3.53 -13.90 -11.50
CA TRP A 99 -3.81 -15.14 -10.77
C TRP A 99 -5.24 -15.60 -11.00
N ASP A 100 -5.43 -16.87 -11.39
CA ASP A 100 -6.72 -17.45 -11.75
C ASP A 100 -7.35 -18.24 -10.58
N LYS A 101 -7.35 -17.66 -9.35
CA LYS A 101 -7.99 -18.28 -8.19
C LYS A 101 -9.44 -17.80 -8.04
N SER A 102 -9.67 -16.52 -8.07
CA SER A 102 -10.99 -15.93 -7.96
C SER A 102 -11.47 -15.40 -9.31
N PRO A 103 -12.70 -15.77 -9.77
CA PRO A 103 -13.30 -15.23 -10.99
C PRO A 103 -13.37 -13.71 -10.96
N LYS A 104 -13.13 -13.06 -12.11
CA LYS A 104 -13.09 -11.58 -12.25
C LYS A 104 -14.35 -10.90 -11.70
N GLU A 105 -15.51 -11.45 -11.97
CA GLU A 105 -16.80 -10.88 -11.50
C GLU A 105 -16.93 -10.94 -9.96
N ILE A 106 -16.42 -12.00 -9.34
CA ILE A 106 -16.36 -12.10 -7.88
C ILE A 106 -15.38 -11.08 -7.31
N GLN A 107 -14.20 -10.93 -7.92
CA GLN A 107 -13.24 -9.89 -7.52
C GLN A 107 -13.87 -8.50 -7.58
N LYS A 108 -14.58 -8.16 -8.67
CA LYS A 108 -15.28 -6.88 -8.84
C LYS A 108 -16.36 -6.66 -7.78
N GLU A 109 -17.16 -7.70 -7.50
CA GLU A 109 -18.20 -7.62 -6.46
C GLU A 109 -17.61 -7.35 -5.08
N VAL A 110 -16.59 -8.12 -4.68
CA VAL A 110 -15.90 -7.98 -3.39
C VAL A 110 -15.20 -6.62 -3.30
N PHE A 111 -14.57 -6.15 -4.37
CA PHE A 111 -13.97 -4.82 -4.41
C PHE A 111 -15.00 -3.72 -4.17
N ARG A 112 -16.15 -3.76 -4.83
CA ARG A 112 -17.25 -2.79 -4.61
C ARG A 112 -17.77 -2.82 -3.17
N LYS A 113 -17.96 -4.03 -2.58
CA LYS A 113 -18.39 -4.16 -1.18
C LYS A 113 -17.41 -3.48 -0.23
N GLN A 114 -16.11 -3.70 -0.42
CA GLN A 114 -15.07 -3.09 0.41
C GLN A 114 -14.99 -1.56 0.23
N ILE A 115 -15.14 -1.02 -1.00
CA ILE A 115 -15.22 0.44 -1.22
C ILE A 115 -16.40 1.03 -0.44
N ARG A 116 -17.59 0.41 -0.53
CA ARG A 116 -18.78 0.87 0.19
C ARG A 116 -18.59 0.83 1.70
N LEU A 117 -17.92 -0.20 2.21
CA LEU A 117 -17.53 -0.28 3.62
C LEU A 117 -16.58 0.86 3.98
N ALA A 118 -15.53 1.10 3.20
CA ALA A 118 -14.57 2.18 3.45
C ALA A 118 -15.25 3.55 3.54
N LYS A 119 -16.22 3.83 2.66
CA LYS A 119 -17.03 5.05 2.71
C LYS A 119 -17.88 5.13 3.98
N LYS A 120 -18.49 4.01 4.41
CA LYS A 120 -19.27 3.93 5.65
C LYS A 120 -18.43 4.26 6.88
N VAL A 121 -17.22 3.69 6.97
CA VAL A 121 -16.32 3.87 8.14
C VAL A 121 -15.39 5.08 8.00
N ARG A 122 -15.37 5.73 6.82
CA ARG A 122 -14.56 6.92 6.50
C ARG A 122 -13.05 6.69 6.60
N LEU A 123 -12.57 5.54 6.16
CA LEU A 123 -11.15 5.25 6.05
C LEU A 123 -10.70 5.29 4.59
N PRO A 124 -9.48 5.74 4.29
CA PRO A 124 -8.89 5.63 2.96
C PRO A 124 -8.70 4.17 2.56
N ILE A 125 -8.57 3.92 1.25
CA ILE A 125 -8.43 2.57 0.71
C ILE A 125 -7.06 2.32 0.10
N VAL A 126 -6.56 1.08 0.23
CA VAL A 126 -5.30 0.62 -0.39
C VAL A 126 -5.63 -0.31 -1.55
N ILE A 127 -5.26 0.11 -2.77
CA ILE A 127 -5.69 -0.53 -4.02
C ILE A 127 -4.56 -1.38 -4.61
N HIS A 128 -4.84 -2.68 -4.72
CA HIS A 128 -4.10 -3.62 -5.55
C HIS A 128 -4.58 -3.58 -7.00
N ASN A 129 -3.64 -3.51 -7.94
CA ASN A 129 -3.95 -3.54 -9.37
C ASN A 129 -2.92 -4.37 -10.13
N ARG A 130 -3.34 -5.50 -10.65
CA ARG A 130 -2.51 -6.31 -11.54
C ARG A 130 -3.27 -6.74 -12.79
N ASP A 131 -2.84 -6.21 -13.94
CA ASP A 131 -3.44 -6.46 -15.27
C ASP A 131 -4.94 -6.09 -15.38
N ALA A 132 -5.44 -5.17 -14.51
CA ALA A 132 -6.86 -4.85 -14.36
C ALA A 132 -7.15 -3.33 -14.35
N THR A 133 -6.21 -2.50 -14.81
CA THR A 133 -6.23 -1.04 -14.64
C THR A 133 -7.54 -0.38 -15.12
N ALA A 134 -8.07 -0.79 -16.29
CA ALA A 134 -9.30 -0.19 -16.83
C ALA A 134 -10.49 -0.43 -15.89
N ASP A 135 -10.69 -1.67 -15.44
CA ASP A 135 -11.78 -2.04 -14.54
C ASP A 135 -11.61 -1.41 -13.14
N ILE A 136 -10.37 -1.28 -12.64
CA ILE A 136 -10.09 -0.55 -11.39
C ILE A 136 -10.56 0.89 -11.49
N VAL A 137 -10.11 1.63 -12.51
CA VAL A 137 -10.45 3.04 -12.69
C VAL A 137 -11.96 3.22 -12.86
N GLU A 138 -12.62 2.36 -13.66
CA GLU A 138 -14.07 2.36 -13.84
C GLU A 138 -14.81 2.17 -12.52
N ILE A 139 -14.46 1.13 -11.73
CA ILE A 139 -15.11 0.84 -10.45
C ILE A 139 -14.89 1.96 -9.44
N LEU A 140 -13.68 2.52 -9.35
CA LEU A 140 -13.40 3.65 -8.45
C LEU A 140 -14.30 4.86 -8.76
N LYS A 141 -14.54 5.13 -10.04
CA LYS A 141 -15.46 6.21 -10.48
C LYS A 141 -16.91 5.89 -10.15
N GLU A 142 -17.38 4.69 -10.52
CA GLU A 142 -18.77 4.26 -10.33
C GLU A 142 -19.17 4.24 -8.84
N GLU A 143 -18.27 3.77 -7.97
CA GLU A 143 -18.50 3.73 -6.53
C GLU A 143 -18.22 5.08 -5.83
N GLY A 144 -17.71 6.07 -6.55
CA GLY A 144 -17.35 7.37 -5.97
C GLY A 144 -16.28 7.26 -4.89
N ALA A 145 -15.28 6.39 -5.10
CA ALA A 145 -14.24 6.07 -4.13
C ALA A 145 -13.39 7.28 -3.72
N GLY A 146 -13.33 8.31 -4.56
CA GLY A 146 -12.66 9.58 -4.25
C GLY A 146 -13.21 10.31 -3.01
N GLU A 147 -14.41 9.95 -2.52
CA GLU A 147 -14.95 10.48 -1.26
C GLU A 147 -14.06 10.20 -0.07
N VAL A 148 -13.48 9.00 0.00
CA VAL A 148 -12.51 8.62 1.03
C VAL A 148 -11.07 8.71 0.54
N GLY A 149 -10.86 8.60 -0.78
CA GLY A 149 -9.52 8.57 -1.38
C GLY A 149 -8.73 7.34 -0.96
N GLY A 150 -7.42 7.38 -1.17
CA GLY A 150 -6.57 6.24 -0.79
C GLY A 150 -5.24 6.21 -1.52
N ILE A 151 -4.74 5.01 -1.70
CA ILE A 151 -3.44 4.71 -2.29
C ILE A 151 -3.61 3.77 -3.48
N MET A 152 -3.05 4.15 -4.62
CA MET A 152 -2.72 3.20 -5.68
C MET A 152 -1.36 2.60 -5.32
N HIS A 153 -1.38 1.46 -4.62
CA HIS A 153 -0.19 0.81 -4.11
C HIS A 153 0.64 0.19 -5.24
N CYS A 154 1.95 0.15 -5.06
CA CYS A 154 2.93 -0.41 -5.99
C CYS A 154 2.64 -0.05 -7.46
N PHE A 155 2.37 1.23 -7.70
CA PHE A 155 1.81 1.70 -8.97
C PHE A 155 2.72 1.39 -10.16
N SER A 156 2.16 0.70 -11.15
CA SER A 156 2.86 0.27 -12.37
C SER A 156 2.21 0.73 -13.68
N GLY A 157 1.15 1.56 -13.58
CA GLY A 157 0.43 2.13 -14.71
C GLY A 157 1.20 3.21 -15.46
N SER A 158 0.55 3.86 -16.43
CA SER A 158 1.14 4.98 -17.15
C SER A 158 0.98 6.31 -16.37
N PRO A 159 1.74 7.36 -16.74
CA PRO A 159 1.59 8.70 -16.18
C PRO A 159 0.16 9.26 -16.31
N GLU A 160 -0.52 8.97 -17.43
CA GLU A 160 -1.90 9.43 -17.65
C GLU A 160 -2.86 8.82 -16.64
N ILE A 161 -2.76 7.51 -16.40
CA ILE A 161 -3.56 6.81 -15.38
C ILE A 161 -3.20 7.30 -13.97
N ALA A 162 -1.93 7.56 -13.71
CA ALA A 162 -1.51 8.11 -12.41
C ALA A 162 -2.16 9.49 -12.15
N ASN A 163 -2.16 10.39 -13.14
CA ASN A 163 -2.84 11.69 -13.03
C ASN A 163 -4.34 11.53 -12.84
N GLU A 164 -4.98 10.63 -13.57
CA GLU A 164 -6.41 10.33 -13.43
C GLU A 164 -6.74 9.84 -12.00
N CYS A 165 -5.91 8.99 -11.40
CA CYS A 165 -6.05 8.56 -10.01
C CYS A 165 -5.84 9.73 -9.02
N VAL A 166 -4.87 10.60 -9.27
CA VAL A 166 -4.63 11.81 -8.46
C VAL A 166 -5.85 12.73 -8.48
N ASP A 167 -6.46 12.93 -9.66
CA ASP A 167 -7.68 13.74 -9.82
C ASP A 167 -8.89 13.13 -9.08
N MET A 168 -8.89 11.81 -8.87
CA MET A 168 -9.88 11.09 -8.05
C MET A 168 -9.52 11.06 -6.56
N ASN A 169 -8.60 11.89 -6.07
CA ASN A 169 -8.16 11.97 -4.68
C ASN A 169 -7.32 10.76 -4.20
N PHE A 170 -6.60 10.10 -5.10
CA PHE A 170 -5.65 9.04 -4.71
C PHE A 170 -4.22 9.55 -4.67
N TYR A 171 -3.43 8.96 -3.79
CA TYR A 171 -1.98 9.03 -3.79
C TYR A 171 -1.40 7.91 -4.65
N ILE A 172 -0.25 8.16 -5.25
CA ILE A 172 0.51 7.18 -6.03
C ILE A 172 1.67 6.70 -5.17
N SER A 173 1.67 5.43 -4.80
CA SER A 173 2.76 4.84 -4.03
C SER A 173 3.74 4.11 -4.95
N LEU A 174 5.03 4.37 -4.74
CA LEU A 174 6.11 3.76 -5.49
C LEU A 174 6.98 2.92 -4.56
N GLY A 175 7.27 1.69 -5.00
CA GLY A 175 8.10 0.74 -4.28
C GLY A 175 9.40 0.40 -5.02
N GLY A 176 10.02 -0.70 -4.63
CA GLY A 176 11.27 -1.20 -5.19
C GLY A 176 11.42 -1.15 -6.72
N PRO A 177 10.36 -1.40 -7.50
CA PRO A 177 10.41 -1.33 -8.97
C PRO A 177 10.92 0.00 -9.54
N VAL A 178 10.73 1.15 -8.88
CA VAL A 178 11.25 2.44 -9.37
C VAL A 178 12.77 2.45 -9.49
N THR A 179 13.46 1.61 -8.70
CA THR A 179 14.93 1.48 -8.72
C THR A 179 15.45 0.56 -9.83
N PHE A 180 14.55 -0.18 -10.50
CA PHE A 180 14.99 -1.16 -11.49
C PHE A 180 15.48 -0.50 -12.77
N LYS A 181 16.59 -1.04 -13.34
CA LYS A 181 17.23 -0.47 -14.53
C LYS A 181 16.26 -0.26 -15.70
N ASN A 182 15.38 -1.22 -15.92
CA ASN A 182 14.46 -1.27 -17.08
C ASN A 182 13.03 -0.83 -16.74
N ALA A 183 12.76 -0.33 -15.52
CA ALA A 183 11.43 0.11 -15.11
C ALA A 183 11.15 1.54 -15.62
N LYS A 184 10.75 1.65 -16.88
CA LYS A 184 10.47 2.95 -17.51
C LYS A 184 9.27 3.65 -16.88
N LYS A 185 8.12 2.97 -16.85
CA LYS A 185 6.86 3.56 -16.34
C LYS A 185 6.93 4.08 -14.90
N PRO A 186 7.40 3.34 -13.89
CA PRO A 186 7.52 3.86 -12.53
C PRO A 186 8.40 5.11 -12.44
N LYS A 187 9.45 5.22 -13.26
CA LYS A 187 10.32 6.40 -13.32
C LYS A 187 9.64 7.60 -13.97
N GLU A 188 8.90 7.39 -15.06
CA GLU A 188 8.08 8.44 -15.68
C GLU A 188 6.99 8.94 -14.74
N VAL A 189 6.35 8.04 -13.98
CA VAL A 189 5.36 8.41 -12.96
C VAL A 189 6.02 9.19 -11.82
N ALA A 190 7.18 8.75 -11.33
CA ALA A 190 7.95 9.49 -10.32
C ALA A 190 8.29 10.90 -10.78
N ASP A 191 8.63 11.09 -12.07
CA ASP A 191 8.96 12.40 -12.64
C ASP A 191 7.76 13.34 -12.68
N VAL A 192 6.61 12.87 -13.21
CA VAL A 192 5.46 13.75 -13.52
C VAL A 192 4.51 13.98 -12.35
N ILE A 193 4.36 13.01 -11.42
CA ILE A 193 3.42 13.18 -10.30
C ILE A 193 3.98 14.17 -9.29
N PRO A 194 3.18 15.17 -8.87
CA PRO A 194 3.59 16.12 -7.84
C PRO A 194 4.03 15.43 -6.55
N LEU A 195 5.08 15.92 -5.91
CA LEU A 195 5.65 15.30 -4.71
C LEU A 195 4.63 15.16 -3.57
N GLU A 196 3.70 16.10 -3.46
CA GLU A 196 2.59 16.11 -2.50
C GLU A 196 1.52 15.03 -2.78
N LYS A 197 1.64 14.28 -3.86
CA LYS A 197 0.77 13.15 -4.22
C LYS A 197 1.52 11.82 -4.30
N LEU A 198 2.81 11.81 -3.98
CA LEU A 198 3.63 10.61 -3.91
C LEU A 198 3.70 10.04 -2.49
N LEU A 199 3.71 8.72 -2.43
CA LEU A 199 4.04 7.90 -1.27
C LEU A 199 5.17 6.93 -1.64
N ILE A 200 5.82 6.40 -0.62
CA ILE A 200 6.86 5.37 -0.76
C ILE A 200 6.51 4.16 0.08
N GLU A 201 6.88 2.99 -0.41
CA GLU A 201 6.63 1.71 0.23
C GLU A 201 7.71 0.70 -0.09
N THR A 202 7.73 -0.40 0.65
CA THR A 202 8.58 -1.55 0.29
C THR A 202 7.84 -2.66 -0.41
N ASP A 203 6.59 -2.92 -0.05
CA ASP A 203 5.85 -4.14 -0.37
C ASP A 203 6.63 -5.41 0.06
N CYS A 204 7.39 -5.28 1.14
CA CYS A 204 8.22 -6.36 1.64
C CYS A 204 7.37 -7.53 2.18
N PRO A 205 7.80 -8.79 1.98
CA PRO A 205 9.12 -9.29 1.56
C PRO A 205 9.38 -9.30 0.05
N TYR A 206 8.48 -8.75 -0.75
CA TYR A 206 8.52 -8.78 -2.22
C TYR A 206 9.27 -7.57 -2.81
N LEU A 207 9.49 -7.57 -4.12
CA LEU A 207 9.90 -6.43 -4.95
C LEU A 207 11.15 -5.67 -4.46
N THR A 208 12.12 -6.38 -3.92
CA THR A 208 13.35 -5.84 -3.34
C THR A 208 14.05 -4.86 -4.28
N PRO A 209 14.35 -3.62 -3.84
CA PRO A 209 14.99 -2.62 -4.67
C PRO A 209 16.42 -2.98 -5.07
N HIS A 210 16.94 -2.35 -6.14
CA HIS A 210 18.35 -2.38 -6.45
C HIS A 210 19.16 -1.65 -5.33
N PRO A 211 20.34 -2.16 -4.91
CA PRO A 211 21.11 -3.26 -5.48
C PRO A 211 20.77 -4.66 -4.92
N PHE A 212 19.76 -4.80 -4.08
CA PHE A 212 19.49 -6.03 -3.33
C PHE A 212 18.50 -6.98 -4.02
N ARG A 213 18.19 -6.78 -5.29
CA ARG A 213 17.28 -7.66 -6.04
C ARG A 213 17.62 -9.15 -5.88
N GLY A 214 16.55 -9.96 -5.70
CA GLY A 214 16.69 -11.40 -5.47
C GLY A 214 16.93 -11.81 -4.00
N LYS A 215 17.10 -10.85 -3.10
CA LYS A 215 17.06 -11.05 -1.64
C LYS A 215 15.66 -10.78 -1.11
N ARG A 216 15.35 -11.21 0.11
CA ARG A 216 14.14 -10.83 0.82
C ARG A 216 14.17 -9.31 1.08
N ASN A 217 13.07 -8.63 0.73
CA ASN A 217 12.90 -7.21 1.00
C ASN A 217 12.61 -6.98 2.49
N GLU A 218 12.81 -5.75 2.98
CA GLU A 218 12.51 -5.35 4.36
C GLU A 218 12.25 -3.82 4.42
N PRO A 219 11.57 -3.30 5.45
CA PRO A 219 11.23 -1.87 5.53
C PRO A 219 12.43 -0.93 5.48
N SER A 220 13.60 -1.34 5.97
CA SER A 220 14.85 -0.55 5.91
C SER A 220 15.21 -0.12 4.48
N TYR A 221 14.74 -0.85 3.47
CA TYR A 221 15.03 -0.56 2.06
C TYR A 221 14.11 0.50 1.43
N VAL A 222 13.08 1.01 2.13
CA VAL A 222 12.25 2.11 1.62
C VAL A 222 13.09 3.37 1.34
N LYS A 223 14.19 3.55 2.04
CA LYS A 223 15.17 4.61 1.80
C LYS A 223 15.71 4.60 0.36
N LEU A 224 15.98 3.42 -0.21
CA LEU A 224 16.45 3.29 -1.59
C LEU A 224 15.40 3.74 -2.62
N VAL A 225 14.13 3.57 -2.28
CA VAL A 225 13.02 4.11 -3.09
C VAL A 225 13.03 5.63 -3.06
N ALA A 226 13.15 6.22 -1.87
CA ALA A 226 13.25 7.67 -1.71
C ALA A 226 14.47 8.26 -2.42
N GLU A 227 15.64 7.61 -2.34
CA GLU A 227 16.87 8.00 -3.03
C GLU A 227 16.67 8.05 -4.57
N GLN A 228 16.01 7.03 -5.13
CA GLN A 228 15.73 7.00 -6.56
C GLN A 228 14.74 8.08 -6.99
N ILE A 229 13.69 8.34 -6.20
CA ILE A 229 12.74 9.43 -6.48
C ILE A 229 13.43 10.78 -6.40
N ALA A 230 14.30 10.98 -5.41
CA ALA A 230 15.08 12.21 -5.24
C ALA A 230 15.96 12.46 -6.47
N GLU A 231 16.68 11.45 -6.95
CA GLU A 231 17.48 11.53 -8.18
C GLU A 231 16.63 11.92 -9.39
N ILE A 232 15.46 11.30 -9.58
CA ILE A 232 14.56 11.57 -10.72
C ILE A 232 14.03 13.01 -10.68
N LYS A 233 13.62 13.48 -9.50
CA LYS A 233 13.06 14.83 -9.31
C LYS A 233 14.10 15.95 -9.15
N GLY A 234 15.36 15.62 -9.01
CA GLY A 234 16.42 16.60 -8.73
C GLY A 234 16.28 17.25 -7.34
N LEU A 235 15.79 16.48 -6.36
CA LEU A 235 15.59 16.88 -4.97
C LEU A 235 16.58 16.16 -4.04
N SER A 236 16.69 16.62 -2.79
CA SER A 236 17.38 15.84 -1.75
C SER A 236 16.53 14.68 -1.26
N VAL A 237 17.18 13.66 -0.70
CA VAL A 237 16.48 12.51 -0.10
C VAL A 237 15.63 12.95 1.09
N GLU A 238 16.12 13.94 1.83
CA GLU A 238 15.43 14.55 2.97
C GLU A 238 14.11 15.22 2.57
N GLU A 239 14.09 15.96 1.44
CA GLU A 239 12.88 16.58 0.91
C GLU A 239 11.84 15.53 0.51
N VAL A 240 12.27 14.46 -0.18
CA VAL A 240 11.37 13.35 -0.55
C VAL A 240 10.86 12.63 0.70
N ALA A 241 11.74 12.29 1.65
CA ALA A 241 11.38 11.62 2.88
C ALA A 241 10.38 12.44 3.71
N GLN A 242 10.61 13.75 3.83
CA GLN A 242 9.72 14.63 4.56
C GLN A 242 8.34 14.70 3.88
N ALA A 243 8.29 15.00 2.59
CA ALA A 243 7.04 15.18 1.87
C ALA A 243 6.20 13.90 1.86
N THR A 244 6.82 12.73 1.56
CA THR A 244 6.10 11.47 1.52
C THR A 244 5.61 11.02 2.92
N THR A 245 6.37 11.32 3.98
CA THR A 245 5.95 11.08 5.36
C THR A 245 4.78 11.99 5.76
N GLU A 246 4.82 13.27 5.41
CA GLU A 246 3.71 14.21 5.66
C GLU A 246 2.45 13.82 4.88
N ASN A 247 2.60 13.40 3.63
CA ASN A 247 1.51 12.87 2.81
C ASN A 247 0.86 11.64 3.46
N ALA A 248 1.68 10.68 3.91
CA ALA A 248 1.19 9.47 4.58
C ALA A 248 0.46 9.81 5.89
N LYS A 249 1.04 10.66 6.72
CA LYS A 249 0.41 11.11 7.96
C LYS A 249 -0.93 11.82 7.71
N LYS A 250 -0.98 12.69 6.72
CA LYS A 250 -2.21 13.38 6.31
C LYS A 250 -3.27 12.39 5.82
N LEU A 251 -2.91 11.44 4.99
CA LEU A 251 -3.84 10.44 4.45
C LEU A 251 -4.42 9.55 5.54
N PHE A 252 -3.56 9.06 6.43
CA PHE A 252 -3.95 8.13 7.49
C PHE A 252 -4.44 8.79 8.78
N GLY A 253 -4.44 10.12 8.86
CA GLY A 253 -4.85 10.85 10.06
C GLY A 253 -3.92 10.65 11.26
N ILE A 254 -2.63 10.38 11.02
CA ILE A 254 -1.60 10.14 12.04
C ILE A 254 -0.89 11.47 12.35
N ASN A 255 -0.68 11.76 13.63
CA ASN A 255 0.03 12.96 14.11
C ASN A 255 1.56 12.78 14.15
#